data_67e2c3c1d60ebb77e4aaf7ccbe9bcee1
#
_entry.id   67e2c3c1d60ebb77e4aaf7ccbe9bcee1
#
_cell.length_a   1.000
_cell.length_b   1.000
_cell.length_c   1.000
_cell.angle_alpha   90.00
_cell.angle_beta   90.00
_cell.angle_gamma   90.00
#
_symmetry.space_group_name_H-M   'P 1'
#
loop_
_entity.id
_entity.type
_entity.pdbx_description
1 polymer ?
#
loop_
_entity_poly.entity_id
_entity_poly.type
_entity_poly.pdbx_seq_one_letter_code
_entity_poly.pdbx_strand_id
1 'polypeptide(L)'
;VGSVRCVIRDSYWAHATFVYRVIYAQELFGTPFTKEERDQIVREGVTWWDKYGMSERPVIDNYDDLIKYMDDMADTVLERNQTVDFALRTARVEPVKAPEGVPEAVWKVIWKPIMRSAIWLTVATLPQKYRDILDLKWTKRDQKRFDRIAKSVRFIMDHLPEDKRYMEPGRSLMIKNGMIEGKYKEPKKIQGYNAAQAKDSAATAESTDKPDSDDAVAARRAAGCPF
;
A
#
# COMPACT_ATOMS: atom_id res chain seq x y z
N VAL A 1 26.21 -1.62 13.59
CA VAL A 1 26.71 -1.60 12.19
C VAL A 1 25.79 -2.35 11.23
N GLY A 2 24.67 -2.92 11.70
CA GLY A 2 23.68 -3.61 10.83
C GLY A 2 22.56 -2.74 10.26
N SER A 3 22.48 -1.43 10.57
CA SER A 3 21.24 -0.70 10.46
C SER A 3 20.87 -0.15 9.06
N VAL A 4 21.80 0.34 8.28
CA VAL A 4 21.47 1.04 7.01
C VAL A 4 21.01 0.04 5.95
N ARG A 5 21.65 -1.12 5.85
CA ARG A 5 21.30 -2.16 4.85
C ARG A 5 19.91 -2.75 5.08
N CYS A 6 19.52 -2.96 6.34
CA CYS A 6 18.17 -3.38 6.69
C CYS A 6 17.14 -2.31 6.31
N VAL A 7 17.44 -1.03 6.59
CA VAL A 7 16.52 0.08 6.29
C VAL A 7 16.21 0.20 4.79
N ILE A 8 17.23 0.13 3.92
CA ILE A 8 17.04 0.25 2.47
C ILE A 8 16.23 -0.94 1.93
N ARG A 9 16.57 -2.16 2.37
CA ARG A 9 15.83 -3.37 1.97
C ARG A 9 14.37 -3.30 2.42
N ASP A 10 14.13 -2.90 3.67
CA ASP A 10 12.79 -2.82 4.24
C ASP A 10 11.97 -1.69 3.58
N SER A 11 12.62 -0.57 3.25
CA SER A 11 11.98 0.53 2.51
C SER A 11 11.62 0.13 1.09
N TYR A 12 12.51 -0.59 0.38
CA TYR A 12 12.21 -1.09 -0.96
C TYR A 12 11.09 -2.15 -0.92
N TRP A 13 11.09 -3.03 0.09
CA TRP A 13 9.99 -3.97 0.30
C TRP A 13 8.65 -3.25 0.45
N ALA A 14 8.59 -2.20 1.28
CA ALA A 14 7.38 -1.41 1.44
C ALA A 14 6.92 -0.81 0.10
N HIS A 15 7.84 -0.22 -0.67
CA HIS A 15 7.55 0.32 -2.00
C HIS A 15 7.04 -0.77 -2.97
N ALA A 16 7.75 -1.89 -3.05
CA ALA A 16 7.38 -3.02 -3.91
C ALA A 16 5.98 -3.56 -3.58
N THR A 17 5.62 -3.62 -2.28
CA THR A 17 4.26 -4.01 -1.87
C THR A 17 3.19 -3.04 -2.35
N PHE A 18 3.45 -1.73 -2.39
CA PHE A 18 2.49 -0.76 -2.95
C PHE A 18 2.28 -0.98 -4.45
N VAL A 19 3.34 -1.13 -5.22
CA VAL A 19 3.26 -1.39 -6.67
C VAL A 19 2.51 -2.70 -6.93
N TYR A 20 2.91 -3.77 -6.25
CA TYR A 20 2.26 -5.08 -6.35
C TYR A 20 0.76 -5.01 -6.00
N ARG A 21 0.40 -4.29 -4.93
CA ARG A 21 -0.99 -4.21 -4.47
C ARG A 21 -1.91 -3.50 -5.46
N VAL A 22 -1.43 -2.51 -6.19
CA VAL A 22 -2.21 -1.86 -7.26
C VAL A 22 -2.60 -2.88 -8.33
N ILE A 23 -1.62 -3.65 -8.82
CA ILE A 23 -1.83 -4.68 -9.84
C ILE A 23 -2.77 -5.78 -9.31
N TYR A 24 -2.48 -6.30 -8.14
CA TYR A 24 -3.25 -7.37 -7.51
C TYR A 24 -4.69 -6.97 -7.17
N ALA A 25 -4.91 -5.74 -6.72
CA ALA A 25 -6.26 -5.23 -6.47
C ALA A 25 -7.10 -5.16 -7.76
N GLN A 26 -6.48 -4.78 -8.87
CA GLN A 26 -7.15 -4.77 -10.17
C GLN A 26 -7.49 -6.19 -10.64
N GLU A 27 -6.63 -7.16 -10.40
CA GLU A 27 -6.90 -8.57 -10.69
C GLU A 27 -8.08 -9.12 -9.86
N LEU A 28 -8.20 -8.71 -8.61
CA LEU A 28 -9.30 -9.16 -7.73
C LEU A 28 -10.64 -8.50 -8.07
N PHE A 29 -10.65 -7.19 -8.31
CA PHE A 29 -11.89 -6.39 -8.33
C PHE A 29 -12.18 -5.68 -9.65
N GLY A 30 -11.24 -5.67 -10.60
CA GLY A 30 -11.37 -5.02 -11.90
C GLY A 30 -11.10 -5.94 -13.08
N THR A 31 -10.85 -5.34 -14.23
CA THR A 31 -10.34 -6.03 -15.41
C THR A 31 -8.84 -6.24 -15.24
N PRO A 32 -8.32 -7.48 -15.29
CA PRO A 32 -6.90 -7.74 -15.16
C PRO A 32 -6.08 -6.97 -16.20
N PHE A 33 -4.96 -6.43 -15.79
CA PHE A 33 -4.01 -5.78 -16.70
C PHE A 33 -3.36 -6.81 -17.63
N THR A 34 -3.04 -6.39 -18.86
CA THR A 34 -2.18 -7.14 -19.77
C THR A 34 -0.76 -7.25 -19.20
N LYS A 35 0.08 -8.10 -19.79
CA LYS A 35 1.48 -8.21 -19.37
C LYS A 35 2.21 -6.87 -19.53
N GLU A 36 2.02 -6.23 -20.67
CA GLU A 36 2.63 -4.95 -21.02
C GLU A 36 2.25 -3.83 -20.05
N GLU A 37 0.97 -3.77 -19.67
CA GLU A 37 0.48 -2.81 -18.68
C GLU A 37 1.07 -3.07 -17.29
N ARG A 38 1.17 -4.33 -16.86
CA ARG A 38 1.82 -4.69 -15.58
C ARG A 38 3.28 -4.29 -15.56
N ASP A 39 4.02 -4.60 -16.64
CA ASP A 39 5.42 -4.21 -16.78
C ASP A 39 5.58 -2.68 -16.79
N GLN A 40 4.65 -1.96 -17.41
CA GLN A 40 4.65 -0.50 -17.40
C GLN A 40 4.44 0.06 -15.98
N ILE A 41 3.47 -0.47 -15.22
CA ILE A 41 3.22 -0.04 -13.83
C ILE A 41 4.48 -0.25 -12.97
N VAL A 42 5.19 -1.36 -13.16
CA VAL A 42 6.43 -1.62 -12.44
C VAL A 42 7.52 -0.61 -12.82
N ARG A 43 7.71 -0.30 -14.12
CA ARG A 43 8.66 0.75 -14.57
C ARG A 43 8.32 2.14 -14.04
N GLU A 44 7.04 2.49 -14.00
CA GLU A 44 6.60 3.76 -13.39
C GLU A 44 6.86 3.79 -11.88
N GLY A 45 6.73 2.64 -11.22
CA GLY A 45 7.13 2.44 -9.83
C GLY A 45 8.61 2.77 -9.59
N VAL A 46 9.48 2.48 -10.52
CA VAL A 46 10.91 2.87 -10.46
C VAL A 46 11.06 4.40 -10.38
N THR A 47 10.33 5.12 -11.22
CA THR A 47 10.34 6.59 -11.19
C THR A 47 9.83 7.16 -9.85
N TRP A 48 8.86 6.49 -9.27
CA TRP A 48 8.37 6.85 -7.94
C TRP A 48 9.42 6.58 -6.85
N TRP A 49 10.08 5.42 -6.91
CA TRP A 49 11.15 5.06 -5.97
C TRP A 49 12.31 6.06 -6.00
N ASP A 50 12.72 6.51 -7.19
CA ASP A 50 13.80 7.48 -7.34
C ASP A 50 13.54 8.80 -6.60
N LYS A 51 12.27 9.17 -6.43
CA LYS A 51 11.89 10.39 -5.69
C LYS A 51 12.09 10.31 -4.19
N TYR A 52 12.31 9.10 -3.63
CA TYR A 52 12.69 8.96 -2.22
C TYR A 52 14.15 9.33 -1.95
N GLY A 53 14.97 9.61 -2.97
CA GLY A 53 16.38 9.98 -2.82
C GLY A 53 17.27 8.82 -2.34
N MET A 54 16.80 7.59 -2.41
CA MET A 54 17.59 6.40 -2.05
C MET A 54 18.32 5.88 -3.29
N SER A 55 19.65 5.91 -3.25
CA SER A 55 20.50 5.56 -4.41
C SER A 55 20.65 4.06 -4.67
N GLU A 56 20.41 3.23 -3.63
CA GLU A 56 20.62 1.78 -3.71
C GLU A 56 19.28 1.06 -3.74
N ARG A 57 19.05 0.30 -4.81
CA ARG A 57 17.84 -0.50 -4.99
C ARG A 57 18.10 -1.72 -5.87
N PRO A 58 17.32 -2.80 -5.71
CA PRO A 58 17.23 -3.81 -6.75
C PRO A 58 16.66 -3.17 -8.03
N VAL A 59 17.23 -3.48 -9.19
CA VAL A 59 16.67 -3.02 -10.47
C VAL A 59 15.57 -4.02 -10.85
N ILE A 60 14.31 -3.66 -10.54
CA ILE A 60 13.13 -4.42 -10.92
C ILE A 60 12.31 -3.54 -11.84
N ASP A 61 12.25 -3.89 -13.13
CA ASP A 61 11.61 -3.13 -14.19
C ASP A 61 10.50 -3.87 -14.93
N ASN A 62 10.20 -5.10 -14.49
CA ASN A 62 9.14 -5.93 -15.04
C ASN A 62 8.38 -6.69 -13.93
N TYR A 63 7.17 -7.14 -14.28
CA TYR A 63 6.28 -7.79 -13.33
C TYR A 63 6.75 -9.16 -12.88
N ASP A 64 7.38 -9.94 -13.76
CA ASP A 64 7.84 -11.29 -13.43
C ASP A 64 8.93 -11.25 -12.35
N ASP A 65 9.89 -10.30 -12.46
CA ASP A 65 10.92 -10.08 -11.46
C ASP A 65 10.34 -9.49 -10.15
N LEU A 66 9.31 -8.64 -10.24
CA LEU A 66 8.60 -8.17 -9.05
C LEU A 66 7.97 -9.33 -8.27
N ILE A 67 7.29 -10.24 -8.96
CA ILE A 67 6.70 -11.43 -8.33
C ILE A 67 7.76 -12.30 -7.68
N LYS A 68 8.88 -12.55 -8.40
CA LYS A 68 10.00 -13.31 -7.86
C LYS A 68 10.55 -12.66 -6.58
N TYR A 69 10.76 -11.34 -6.60
CA TYR A 69 11.20 -10.60 -5.42
C TYR A 69 10.22 -10.72 -4.25
N MET A 70 8.91 -10.59 -4.52
CA MET A 70 7.86 -10.75 -3.50
C MET A 70 7.87 -12.17 -2.90
N ASP A 71 8.08 -13.19 -3.72
CA ASP A 71 8.15 -14.57 -3.30
C ASP A 71 9.42 -14.87 -2.49
N ASP A 72 10.58 -14.38 -2.93
CA ASP A 72 11.85 -14.52 -2.22
C ASP A 72 11.78 -13.85 -0.83
N MET A 73 11.18 -12.66 -0.74
CA MET A 73 10.97 -11.98 0.55
C MET A 73 10.02 -12.75 1.46
N ALA A 74 8.96 -13.33 0.89
CA ALA A 74 8.03 -14.15 1.65
C ALA A 74 8.69 -15.41 2.22
N ASP A 75 9.61 -16.04 1.47
CA ASP A 75 10.25 -17.29 1.87
C ASP A 75 11.43 -17.08 2.84
N THR A 76 12.10 -15.91 2.75
CA THR A 76 13.38 -15.69 3.47
C THR A 76 13.30 -14.70 4.62
N VAL A 77 12.33 -13.78 4.59
CA VAL A 77 12.29 -12.64 5.53
C VAL A 77 11.01 -12.58 6.34
N LEU A 78 9.87 -12.90 5.70
CA LEU A 78 8.58 -12.76 6.36
C LEU A 78 8.33 -13.94 7.29
N GLU A 79 8.03 -13.61 8.54
CA GLU A 79 7.63 -14.59 9.56
C GLU A 79 6.54 -14.01 10.46
N ARG A 80 5.77 -14.90 11.06
CA ARG A 80 4.84 -14.51 12.11
C ARG A 80 5.63 -14.21 13.39
N ASN A 81 5.46 -13.01 13.91
CA ASN A 81 6.13 -12.54 15.11
C ASN A 81 5.14 -11.91 16.11
N GLN A 82 5.63 -11.53 17.29
CA GLN A 82 4.81 -10.94 18.35
C GLN A 82 4.10 -9.65 17.92
N THR A 83 4.71 -8.85 17.03
CA THR A 83 4.12 -7.61 16.51
C THR A 83 2.89 -7.90 15.66
N VAL A 84 2.97 -8.93 14.81
CA VAL A 84 1.82 -9.40 14.00
C VAL A 84 0.71 -9.92 14.92
N ASP A 85 1.05 -10.71 15.94
CA ASP A 85 0.07 -11.22 16.90
C ASP A 85 -0.59 -10.10 17.71
N PHE A 86 0.17 -9.09 18.08
CA PHE A 86 -0.35 -7.90 18.74
C PHE A 86 -1.32 -7.14 17.81
N ALA A 87 -0.91 -6.87 16.57
CA ALA A 87 -1.76 -6.17 15.60
C ALA A 87 -3.08 -6.92 15.32
N LEU A 88 -3.02 -8.23 15.15
CA LEU A 88 -4.21 -9.07 14.93
C LEU A 88 -5.13 -9.12 16.16
N ARG A 89 -4.57 -9.05 17.38
CA ARG A 89 -5.36 -8.96 18.62
C ARG A 89 -5.98 -7.59 18.79
N THR A 90 -5.21 -6.54 18.68
CA THR A 90 -5.65 -5.15 18.86
C THR A 90 -6.79 -4.80 17.89
N ALA A 91 -6.65 -5.16 16.62
CA ALA A 91 -7.69 -4.97 15.63
C ALA A 91 -9.02 -5.70 15.96
N ARG A 92 -9.01 -6.72 16.82
CA ARG A 92 -10.20 -7.48 17.21
C ARG A 92 -10.85 -7.01 18.51
N VAL A 93 -10.10 -6.36 19.39
CA VAL A 93 -10.48 -6.15 20.79
C VAL A 93 -10.66 -4.69 21.15
N GLU A 94 -9.82 -3.81 20.62
CA GLU A 94 -9.87 -2.39 20.97
C GLU A 94 -10.93 -1.64 20.16
N PRO A 95 -11.89 -0.99 20.85
CA PRO A 95 -12.88 -0.17 20.15
C PRO A 95 -12.22 1.05 19.52
N VAL A 96 -12.33 1.16 18.22
CA VAL A 96 -11.94 2.37 17.49
C VAL A 96 -12.92 3.49 17.84
N LYS A 97 -12.40 4.71 17.98
CA LYS A 97 -13.23 5.91 18.22
C LYS A 97 -14.31 6.03 17.14
N ALA A 98 -15.52 6.42 17.55
CA ALA A 98 -16.62 6.63 16.61
C ALA A 98 -16.25 7.66 15.53
N PRO A 99 -16.57 7.40 14.25
CA PRO A 99 -16.41 8.38 13.19
C PRO A 99 -17.25 9.64 13.46
N GLU A 100 -16.81 10.79 12.94
CA GLU A 100 -17.57 12.03 13.04
C GLU A 100 -18.99 11.84 12.48
N GLY A 101 -20.00 12.29 13.24
CA GLY A 101 -21.41 12.17 12.88
C GLY A 101 -22.08 10.84 13.25
N VAL A 102 -21.37 9.87 13.82
CA VAL A 102 -21.96 8.62 14.31
C VAL A 102 -22.12 8.69 15.83
N PRO A 103 -23.36 8.58 16.36
CA PRO A 103 -23.58 8.55 17.81
C PRO A 103 -22.83 7.40 18.48
N GLU A 104 -22.18 7.67 19.61
CA GLU A 104 -21.33 6.69 20.29
C GLU A 104 -22.09 5.41 20.70
N ALA A 105 -23.36 5.56 21.09
CA ALA A 105 -24.23 4.43 21.43
C ALA A 105 -24.47 3.50 20.25
N VAL A 106 -24.65 4.05 19.05
CA VAL A 106 -24.80 3.26 17.81
C VAL A 106 -23.47 2.61 17.47
N TRP A 107 -22.37 3.36 17.56
CA TRP A 107 -21.04 2.84 17.27
C TRP A 107 -20.65 1.66 18.15
N LYS A 108 -20.95 1.70 19.44
CA LYS A 108 -20.71 0.57 20.37
C LYS A 108 -21.36 -0.74 19.92
N VAL A 109 -22.44 -0.68 19.18
CA VAL A 109 -23.14 -1.87 18.68
C VAL A 109 -22.56 -2.35 17.35
N ILE A 110 -22.31 -1.42 16.43
CA ILE A 110 -21.96 -1.77 15.03
C ILE A 110 -20.46 -1.96 14.79
N TRP A 111 -19.59 -1.43 15.66
CA TRP A 111 -18.13 -1.48 15.38
C TRP A 111 -17.58 -2.91 15.31
N LYS A 112 -18.04 -3.83 16.18
CA LYS A 112 -17.57 -5.24 16.18
C LYS A 112 -17.86 -5.97 14.87
N PRO A 113 -19.08 -5.97 14.33
CA PRO A 113 -19.34 -6.59 13.03
C PRO A 113 -18.61 -5.89 11.89
N ILE A 114 -18.44 -4.56 11.93
CA ILE A 114 -17.66 -3.82 10.93
C ILE A 114 -16.20 -4.26 10.97
N MET A 115 -15.58 -4.28 12.15
CA MET A 115 -14.17 -4.70 12.28
C MET A 115 -13.96 -6.17 11.90
N ARG A 116 -14.89 -7.06 12.26
CA ARG A 116 -14.84 -8.46 11.80
C ARG A 116 -14.87 -8.57 10.29
N SER A 117 -15.75 -7.80 9.65
CA SER A 117 -15.86 -7.78 8.18
C SER A 117 -14.61 -7.18 7.54
N ALA A 118 -14.03 -6.12 8.11
CA ALA A 118 -12.79 -5.51 7.64
C ALA A 118 -11.60 -6.49 7.75
N ILE A 119 -11.44 -7.14 8.90
CA ILE A 119 -10.39 -8.15 9.09
C ILE A 119 -10.60 -9.33 8.13
N TRP A 120 -11.81 -9.84 8.00
CA TRP A 120 -12.11 -10.93 7.07
C TRP A 120 -11.78 -10.53 5.63
N LEU A 121 -12.14 -9.31 5.21
CA LEU A 121 -11.82 -8.79 3.87
C LEU A 121 -10.30 -8.62 3.69
N THR A 122 -9.59 -8.14 4.70
CA THR A 122 -8.11 -8.04 4.68
C THR A 122 -7.50 -9.43 4.46
N VAL A 123 -7.94 -10.44 5.21
CA VAL A 123 -7.47 -11.82 5.02
C VAL A 123 -7.84 -12.35 3.63
N ALA A 124 -9.05 -12.04 3.14
CA ALA A 124 -9.52 -12.44 1.82
C ALA A 124 -8.65 -11.92 0.68
N THR A 125 -8.14 -10.67 0.83
CA THR A 125 -7.28 -10.04 -0.17
C THR A 125 -5.79 -10.39 -0.05
N LEU A 126 -5.40 -11.24 0.90
CA LEU A 126 -4.04 -11.77 0.97
C LEU A 126 -3.89 -12.97 0.02
N PRO A 127 -2.80 -13.10 -0.74
CA PRO A 127 -2.44 -14.33 -1.42
C PRO A 127 -2.30 -15.51 -0.43
N GLN A 128 -2.53 -16.73 -0.90
CA GLN A 128 -2.51 -17.92 -0.04
C GLN A 128 -1.19 -18.06 0.73
N LYS A 129 -0.06 -17.83 0.06
CA LYS A 129 1.28 -17.90 0.67
C LYS A 129 1.41 -17.04 1.93
N TYR A 130 0.92 -15.80 1.89
CA TYR A 130 0.96 -14.90 3.07
C TYR A 130 -0.01 -15.35 4.17
N ARG A 131 -1.17 -15.92 3.80
CA ARG A 131 -2.08 -16.51 4.78
C ARG A 131 -1.44 -17.67 5.52
N ASP A 132 -0.68 -18.50 4.82
CA ASP A 132 0.02 -19.65 5.39
C ASP A 132 1.14 -19.20 6.33
N ILE A 133 1.97 -18.23 5.94
CA ILE A 133 3.02 -17.64 6.79
C ILE A 133 2.43 -17.06 8.08
N LEU A 134 1.27 -16.42 7.99
CA LEU A 134 0.61 -15.78 9.14
C LEU A 134 -0.30 -16.74 9.92
N ASP A 135 -0.37 -18.01 9.53
CA ASP A 135 -1.27 -19.03 10.10
C ASP A 135 -2.74 -18.53 10.16
N LEU A 136 -3.21 -17.93 9.07
CA LEU A 136 -4.57 -17.41 8.95
C LEU A 136 -5.46 -18.46 8.32
N LYS A 137 -6.46 -18.92 9.09
CA LYS A 137 -7.42 -19.93 8.61
C LYS A 137 -8.28 -19.35 7.50
N TRP A 138 -8.26 -20.03 6.34
CA TRP A 138 -9.08 -19.68 5.18
C TRP A 138 -9.73 -20.93 4.61
N THR A 139 -11.07 -20.95 4.57
CA THR A 139 -11.83 -22.12 4.14
C THR A 139 -12.31 -21.97 2.69
N LYS A 140 -12.65 -23.10 2.05
CA LYS A 140 -13.30 -23.10 0.72
C LYS A 140 -14.60 -22.29 0.70
N ARG A 141 -15.29 -22.20 1.86
CA ARG A 141 -16.52 -21.42 2.01
C ARG A 141 -16.23 -19.92 2.02
N ASP A 142 -15.15 -19.52 2.70
CA ASP A 142 -14.69 -18.12 2.69
C ASP A 142 -14.28 -17.70 1.29
N GLN A 143 -13.54 -18.54 0.57
CA GLN A 143 -13.16 -18.28 -0.82
C GLN A 143 -14.39 -18.07 -1.70
N LYS A 144 -15.36 -18.98 -1.68
CA LYS A 144 -16.61 -18.82 -2.45
C LYS A 144 -17.40 -17.58 -2.10
N ARG A 145 -17.36 -17.15 -0.83
CA ARG A 145 -18.00 -15.90 -0.38
C ARG A 145 -17.24 -14.70 -0.93
N PHE A 146 -15.92 -14.72 -0.86
CA PHE A 146 -15.07 -13.66 -1.41
C PHE A 146 -15.24 -13.52 -2.91
N ASP A 147 -15.20 -14.61 -3.67
CA ASP A 147 -15.38 -14.61 -5.12
C ASP A 147 -16.72 -13.97 -5.53
N ARG A 148 -17.80 -14.23 -4.78
CA ARG A 148 -19.10 -13.59 -5.04
C ARG A 148 -19.05 -12.07 -4.78
N ILE A 149 -18.39 -11.64 -3.69
CA ILE A 149 -18.23 -10.22 -3.37
C ILE A 149 -17.38 -9.55 -4.44
N ALA A 150 -16.23 -10.11 -4.81
CA ALA A 150 -15.36 -9.58 -5.84
C ALA A 150 -16.08 -9.43 -7.18
N LYS A 151 -16.86 -10.45 -7.57
CA LYS A 151 -17.69 -10.42 -8.78
C LYS A 151 -18.75 -9.31 -8.74
N SER A 152 -19.39 -9.12 -7.58
CA SER A 152 -20.37 -8.05 -7.39
C SER A 152 -19.73 -6.66 -7.45
N VAL A 153 -18.54 -6.50 -6.82
CA VAL A 153 -17.80 -5.24 -6.88
C VAL A 153 -17.42 -4.91 -8.33
N ARG A 154 -16.86 -5.88 -9.06
CA ARG A 154 -16.52 -5.71 -10.48
C ARG A 154 -17.74 -5.29 -11.30
N PHE A 155 -18.85 -5.99 -11.15
CA PHE A 155 -20.09 -5.64 -11.84
C PHE A 155 -20.55 -4.20 -11.54
N ILE A 156 -20.51 -3.79 -10.27
CA ILE A 156 -20.88 -2.42 -9.87
C ILE A 156 -19.92 -1.41 -10.50
N MET A 157 -18.60 -1.66 -10.41
CA MET A 157 -17.59 -0.75 -10.95
C MET A 157 -17.69 -0.58 -12.46
N ASP A 158 -18.01 -1.66 -13.20
CA ASP A 158 -18.16 -1.62 -14.65
C ASP A 158 -19.39 -0.78 -15.09
N HIS A 159 -20.44 -0.71 -14.23
CA HIS A 159 -21.67 0.04 -14.52
C HIS A 159 -21.69 1.45 -13.89
N LEU A 160 -20.70 1.80 -13.07
CA LEU A 160 -20.60 3.16 -12.54
C LEU A 160 -20.07 4.13 -13.60
N PRO A 161 -20.61 5.36 -13.68
CA PRO A 161 -19.99 6.43 -14.43
C PRO A 161 -18.52 6.64 -14.01
N GLU A 162 -17.68 6.98 -14.96
CA GLU A 162 -16.22 7.06 -14.72
C GLU A 162 -15.88 7.97 -13.55
N ASP A 163 -16.50 9.15 -13.46
CA ASP A 163 -16.28 10.11 -12.40
C ASP A 163 -16.65 9.60 -10.99
N LYS A 164 -17.50 8.57 -10.90
CA LYS A 164 -17.92 7.97 -9.61
C LYS A 164 -17.08 6.78 -9.18
N ARG A 165 -16.15 6.32 -10.04
CA ARG A 165 -15.22 5.23 -9.72
C ARG A 165 -14.09 5.66 -8.79
N TYR A 166 -13.87 6.97 -8.67
CA TYR A 166 -12.76 7.55 -7.92
C TYR A 166 -13.23 8.21 -6.63
N MET A 167 -12.45 8.05 -5.58
CA MET A 167 -12.68 8.69 -4.29
C MET A 167 -12.04 10.08 -4.23
N GLU A 168 -12.62 10.98 -3.42
CA GLU A 168 -11.97 12.25 -3.10
C GLU A 168 -10.74 12.03 -2.18
N PRO A 169 -9.63 12.79 -2.31
CA PRO A 169 -9.46 13.94 -3.21
C PRO A 169 -8.97 13.58 -4.62
N GLY A 170 -8.67 12.31 -4.90
CA GLY A 170 -8.13 11.86 -6.19
C GLY A 170 -9.05 12.23 -7.37
N ARG A 171 -10.35 12.02 -7.22
CA ARG A 171 -11.36 12.38 -8.22
C ARG A 171 -11.26 13.85 -8.63
N SER A 172 -11.23 14.76 -7.66
CA SER A 172 -11.13 16.20 -7.93
C SER A 172 -9.83 16.58 -8.64
N LEU A 173 -8.72 15.96 -8.28
CA LEU A 173 -7.42 16.19 -8.93
C LEU A 173 -7.41 15.67 -10.38
N MET A 174 -8.00 14.51 -10.65
CA MET A 174 -8.09 13.95 -12.00
C MET A 174 -8.97 14.83 -12.90
N ILE A 175 -10.09 15.33 -12.40
CA ILE A 175 -10.93 16.29 -13.12
C ILE A 175 -10.18 17.60 -13.39
N LYS A 176 -9.47 18.14 -12.39
CA LYS A 176 -8.66 19.37 -12.51
C LYS A 176 -7.58 19.25 -13.59
N ASN A 177 -7.00 18.07 -13.72
CA ASN A 177 -5.92 17.79 -14.69
C ASN A 177 -6.48 17.30 -16.05
N GLY A 178 -7.80 17.30 -16.26
CA GLY A 178 -8.41 16.87 -17.51
C GLY A 178 -8.28 15.38 -17.82
N MET A 179 -8.00 14.55 -16.80
CA MET A 179 -7.85 13.10 -16.97
C MET A 179 -9.19 12.38 -17.05
N ILE A 180 -10.22 12.92 -16.42
CA ILE A 180 -11.60 12.43 -16.46
C ILE A 180 -12.56 13.61 -16.59
N GLU A 181 -13.71 13.37 -17.22
CA GLU A 181 -14.78 14.36 -17.29
C GLU A 181 -15.54 14.43 -15.97
N GLY A 182 -15.91 15.64 -15.55
CA GLY A 182 -16.71 15.82 -14.36
C GLY A 182 -16.70 17.25 -13.83
N LYS A 183 -17.51 17.50 -12.82
CA LYS A 183 -17.56 18.81 -12.17
C LYS A 183 -16.48 18.88 -11.08
N TYR A 184 -15.47 19.73 -11.26
CA TYR A 184 -14.45 19.99 -10.25
C TYR A 184 -15.10 20.51 -8.96
N LYS A 185 -14.70 19.92 -7.84
CA LYS A 185 -15.01 20.43 -6.50
C LYS A 185 -13.67 20.54 -5.75
N GLU A 186 -13.44 21.68 -5.13
CA GLU A 186 -12.27 21.84 -4.28
C GLU A 186 -12.33 20.79 -3.14
N PRO A 187 -11.32 19.92 -3.01
CA PRO A 187 -11.30 18.92 -1.94
C PRO A 187 -11.34 19.62 -0.58
N LYS A 188 -12.19 19.17 0.32
CA LYS A 188 -12.21 19.65 1.70
C LYS A 188 -10.81 19.43 2.30
N LYS A 189 -10.27 20.45 2.99
CA LYS A 189 -9.00 20.30 3.71
C LYS A 189 -9.07 19.08 4.61
N ILE A 190 -8.12 18.16 4.45
CA ILE A 190 -8.02 16.99 5.32
C ILE A 190 -7.72 17.51 6.72
N GLN A 191 -8.63 17.29 7.66
CA GLN A 191 -8.40 17.64 9.06
C GLN A 191 -7.15 16.89 9.55
N GLY A 192 -6.18 17.63 10.08
CA GLY A 192 -4.91 17.08 10.59
C GLY A 192 -3.69 17.28 9.67
N TYR A 193 -3.87 17.73 8.44
CA TYR A 193 -2.73 18.15 7.63
C TYR A 193 -2.38 19.61 7.97
N ASN A 194 -1.49 19.80 8.93
CA ASN A 194 -0.99 21.12 9.28
C ASN A 194 -0.04 21.62 8.21
N ALA A 195 -0.34 22.80 7.63
CA ALA A 195 0.55 23.50 6.70
C ALA A 195 1.95 23.78 7.30
N ALA A 196 2.08 23.79 8.63
CA ALA A 196 3.35 23.84 9.34
C ALA A 196 4.18 22.56 9.13
N GLN A 197 3.58 21.37 9.23
CA GLN A 197 4.27 20.11 8.98
C GLN A 197 4.70 19.95 7.51
N ALA A 198 3.95 20.52 6.57
CA ALA A 198 4.34 20.56 5.17
C ALA A 198 5.56 21.48 4.94
N LYS A 199 5.67 22.59 5.67
CA LYS A 199 6.84 23.48 5.61
C LYS A 199 8.06 22.83 6.28
N ASP A 200 7.89 22.15 7.38
CA ASP A 200 8.98 21.43 8.06
C ASP A 200 9.49 20.26 7.23
N SER A 201 8.61 19.49 6.59
CA SER A 201 9.00 18.42 5.67
C SER A 201 9.66 18.96 4.38
N ALA A 202 9.22 20.10 3.86
CA ALA A 202 9.87 20.74 2.71
C ALA A 202 11.25 21.31 3.09
N ALA A 203 11.37 21.93 4.27
CA ALA A 203 12.65 22.43 4.78
C ALA A 203 13.66 21.28 5.08
N THR A 204 13.15 20.15 5.55
CA THR A 204 13.96 18.93 5.76
C THR A 204 14.39 18.32 4.44
N ALA A 205 13.54 18.31 3.42
CA ALA A 205 13.89 17.85 2.07
C ALA A 205 14.94 18.74 1.39
N GLU A 206 14.84 20.06 1.54
CA GLU A 206 15.86 21.00 1.04
C GLU A 206 17.20 20.85 1.78
N SER A 207 17.20 20.47 3.06
CA SER A 207 18.43 20.23 3.83
C SER A 207 19.12 18.91 3.49
N THR A 208 18.40 17.94 2.92
CA THR A 208 18.94 16.65 2.46
C THR A 208 19.46 16.68 1.03
N ASP A 209 19.20 17.74 0.27
CA ASP A 209 19.67 17.90 -1.11
C ASP A 209 21.11 18.50 -1.19
N LYS A 210 21.85 18.47 -0.09
CA LYS A 210 23.31 18.68 -0.15
C LYS A 210 23.96 17.38 -0.61
N PRO A 211 24.76 17.41 -1.70
CA PRO A 211 25.48 16.24 -2.14
C PRO A 211 26.34 15.71 -0.96
N ASP A 212 26.20 14.42 -0.69
CA ASP A 212 27.05 13.74 0.31
C ASP A 212 28.52 14.06 0.01
N SER A 213 29.26 14.44 1.02
CA SER A 213 30.70 14.67 0.85
C SER A 213 31.36 13.34 0.43
N ASP A 214 32.39 13.43 -0.43
CA ASP A 214 33.14 12.26 -0.92
C ASP A 214 33.59 11.32 0.22
N ASP A 215 33.81 11.86 1.42
CA ASP A 215 34.14 11.10 2.64
C ASP A 215 32.99 10.22 3.12
N ALA A 216 31.73 10.65 3.00
CA ALA A 216 30.56 9.85 3.38
C ALA A 216 30.32 8.70 2.39
N VAL A 217 30.60 8.91 1.11
CA VAL A 217 30.53 7.89 0.06
C VAL A 217 31.66 6.86 0.25
N ALA A 218 32.87 7.31 0.59
CA ALA A 218 34.01 6.44 0.87
C ALA A 218 33.79 5.57 2.11
N ALA A 219 33.20 6.15 3.18
CA ALA A 219 32.86 5.40 4.40
C ALA A 219 31.79 4.31 4.14
N ARG A 220 30.82 4.56 3.27
CA ARG A 220 29.81 3.57 2.88
C ARG A 220 30.41 2.41 2.08
N ARG A 221 31.35 2.69 1.15
CA ARG A 221 32.09 1.66 0.41
C ARG A 221 32.99 0.80 1.33
N ALA A 222 33.63 1.40 2.32
CA ALA A 222 34.49 0.70 3.29
C ALA A 222 33.68 -0.21 4.24
N ALA A 223 32.39 0.03 4.44
CA ALA A 223 31.50 -0.78 5.27
C ALA A 223 31.04 -2.11 4.63
N GLY A 224 31.55 -2.46 3.44
CA GLY A 224 31.36 -3.77 2.81
C GLY A 224 29.92 -4.09 2.41
N CYS A 225 29.18 -3.10 1.93
CA CYS A 225 27.85 -3.29 1.35
C CYS A 225 28.01 -3.82 -0.09
N PRO A 226 27.63 -5.06 -0.43
CA PRO A 226 27.84 -5.64 -1.76
C PRO A 226 26.72 -5.31 -2.76
N PHE A 227 25.93 -4.26 -2.53
CA PHE A 227 24.98 -3.73 -3.51
C PHE A 227 24.90 -2.21 -3.38
#